data_500c1a65b6b57984228b324545641d8c
#
_entry.id   500c1a65b6b57984228b324545641d8c
#
_cell.length_a   1.000
_cell.length_b   1.000
_cell.length_c   1.000
_cell.angle_alpha   90.00
_cell.angle_beta   90.00
_cell.angle_gamma   90.00
#
_symmetry.space_group_name_H-M   'P 1'
#
loop_
_entity.id
_entity.type
_entity.pdbx_description
1 polymer ?
#
loop_
_entity_poly.entity_id
_entity_poly.type
_entity_poly.pdbx_seq_one_letter_code
_entity_poly.pdbx_strand_id
1 'polypeptide(L)'
;MTSGTWLRTLVHLTPRQFLYQGLRRLRGPARRPAGVAREGLTGVALAMPPPAVEGMLMATGGLRLLGHSTYDPCVDGWEPEAEPLYRYTLHYHGWLSQLPVPRARALVEHWIEHHLEGVGWEPYPTAMRTLHWLGWLGEQESHLDAGARRRIFGSLAAQLEHLRVHVEHHLGGNHVWTNLAALCSAGLSLAGPAVAPLVALLPAFAAQVEAQLGPDGVHRERTPSYHCLLAEQLAGVVALGPARVNAPVALRLAAALERMVLALPAFTHPDGDVALWNDSQLRAPVTPQRLAGRLGRELPEGSADAVHAGLFRRSFGPWTLLWNTGGVGLAHQPGHIHADGLAIELSLHGERVVIDAGVGTYVPGSSRDYARSTRAHNTVTVGEGDPNQHELWASHRVGGRARTSDLSHGPDHLEARVLGYRAAGAHRRRLHWDGERLICEDSVEPHVAATMRLFVPQSCAMILRDNVWHGRSAGGHRFRITAPYGTPWLCSPTPGWSAMNQIQPRRCIAAPVPPGGLRLEFRAEPT
;
A
#
# COMPACT_ATOMS: atom_id res chain seq x y z
N MET A 1 11.76 -3.54 -25.27
CA MET A 1 11.48 -4.70 -24.39
C MET A 1 11.94 -5.98 -25.08
N THR A 2 12.72 -6.82 -24.41
CA THR A 2 13.25 -8.06 -25.01
C THR A 2 12.33 -9.24 -24.71
N SER A 3 12.32 -10.27 -25.61
CA SER A 3 11.61 -11.53 -25.37
C SER A 3 12.01 -12.20 -24.05
N GLY A 4 13.26 -12.03 -23.61
CA GLY A 4 13.74 -12.52 -22.33
C GLY A 4 13.10 -11.88 -21.09
N THR A 5 12.75 -10.59 -21.12
CA THR A 5 12.01 -9.90 -20.06
C THR A 5 10.62 -10.49 -19.85
N TRP A 6 9.91 -10.75 -20.97
CA TRP A 6 8.61 -11.44 -20.93
C TRP A 6 8.71 -12.82 -20.28
N LEU A 7 9.67 -13.64 -20.73
CA LEU A 7 9.84 -14.99 -20.17
C LEU A 7 10.08 -14.95 -18.66
N ARG A 8 11.01 -14.10 -18.21
CA ARG A 8 11.30 -13.93 -16.76
C ARG A 8 10.10 -13.43 -15.95
N THR A 9 9.14 -12.77 -16.57
CA THR A 9 7.89 -12.36 -15.92
C THR A 9 6.87 -13.49 -15.91
N LEU A 10 6.67 -14.17 -17.03
CA LEU A 10 5.63 -15.18 -17.21
C LEU A 10 5.85 -16.43 -16.35
N VAL A 11 7.10 -16.83 -16.09
CA VAL A 11 7.42 -18.00 -15.25
C VAL A 11 6.90 -17.90 -13.81
N HIS A 12 6.54 -16.72 -13.37
CA HIS A 12 6.01 -16.48 -12.03
C HIS A 12 4.48 -16.47 -11.97
N LEU A 13 3.79 -16.48 -13.10
CA LEU A 13 2.34 -16.50 -13.13
C LEU A 13 1.82 -17.92 -12.82
N THR A 14 0.70 -17.97 -12.12
CA THR A 14 0.03 -19.23 -11.81
C THR A 14 -0.81 -19.73 -13.00
N PRO A 15 -1.05 -21.06 -13.13
CA PRO A 15 -1.96 -21.60 -14.16
C PRO A 15 -3.35 -20.95 -14.11
N ARG A 16 -3.82 -20.63 -12.91
CA ARG A 16 -5.10 -19.93 -12.68
C ARG A 16 -5.12 -18.56 -13.33
N GLN A 17 -4.03 -17.78 -13.19
CA GLN A 17 -3.94 -16.46 -13.83
C GLN A 17 -3.99 -16.57 -15.36
N PHE A 18 -3.29 -17.55 -15.97
CA PHE A 18 -3.37 -17.77 -17.40
C PHE A 18 -4.78 -18.11 -17.88
N LEU A 19 -5.47 -19.02 -17.18
CA LEU A 19 -6.84 -19.39 -17.49
C LEU A 19 -7.77 -18.16 -17.44
N TYR A 20 -7.72 -17.40 -16.35
CA TYR A 20 -8.60 -16.24 -16.17
C TYR A 20 -8.24 -15.06 -17.07
N GLN A 21 -6.99 -14.91 -17.49
CA GLN A 21 -6.63 -13.95 -18.56
C GLN A 21 -7.29 -14.30 -19.91
N GLY A 22 -7.35 -15.58 -20.25
CA GLY A 22 -8.08 -16.06 -21.44
C GLY A 22 -9.58 -15.78 -21.33
N LEU A 23 -10.20 -16.17 -20.20
CA LEU A 23 -11.62 -15.94 -19.95
C LEU A 23 -12.01 -14.45 -19.94
N ARG A 24 -11.16 -13.59 -19.40
CA ARG A 24 -11.39 -12.14 -19.41
C ARG A 24 -11.52 -11.59 -20.83
N ARG A 25 -10.67 -12.03 -21.76
CA ARG A 25 -10.70 -11.59 -23.17
C ARG A 25 -12.01 -11.96 -23.88
N LEU A 26 -12.69 -13.00 -23.41
CA LEU A 26 -13.96 -13.47 -23.96
C LEU A 26 -15.18 -12.75 -23.36
N ARG A 27 -15.04 -12.05 -22.24
CA ARG A 27 -16.17 -11.48 -21.49
C ARG A 27 -16.68 -10.13 -21.98
N GLY A 28 -15.96 -9.46 -22.87
CA GLY A 28 -16.32 -8.12 -23.33
C GLY A 28 -16.14 -7.02 -22.26
N PRO A 29 -16.63 -5.80 -22.51
CA PRO A 29 -16.51 -4.67 -21.58
C PRO A 29 -17.31 -4.88 -20.30
N ALA A 30 -16.84 -4.27 -19.20
CA ALA A 30 -17.54 -4.29 -17.92
C ALA A 30 -18.82 -3.45 -18.01
N ARG A 31 -19.96 -4.06 -17.70
CA ARG A 31 -21.29 -3.41 -17.79
C ARG A 31 -22.28 -4.02 -16.80
N ARG A 32 -23.33 -3.26 -16.53
CA ARG A 32 -24.46 -3.74 -15.71
C ARG A 32 -25.03 -5.03 -16.29
N PRO A 33 -25.20 -6.10 -15.49
CA PRO A 33 -25.84 -7.32 -15.96
C PRO A 33 -27.29 -7.08 -16.40
N ALA A 34 -27.67 -7.61 -17.55
CA ALA A 34 -29.06 -7.64 -17.98
C ALA A 34 -29.83 -8.70 -17.21
N GLY A 35 -31.09 -8.43 -16.82
CA GLY A 35 -32.01 -9.44 -16.29
C GLY A 35 -31.75 -9.90 -14.87
N VAL A 36 -30.84 -9.27 -14.10
CA VAL A 36 -30.72 -9.58 -12.67
C VAL A 36 -31.98 -9.14 -11.95
N ALA A 37 -32.64 -10.08 -11.25
CA ALA A 37 -33.82 -9.81 -10.46
C ALA A 37 -33.50 -8.71 -9.41
N ARG A 38 -34.20 -7.58 -9.50
CA ARG A 38 -34.06 -6.45 -8.58
C ARG A 38 -34.56 -6.75 -7.15
N GLU A 39 -35.05 -7.97 -6.92
CA GLU A 39 -35.76 -8.42 -5.71
C GLU A 39 -34.98 -9.46 -4.90
N GLY A 40 -33.65 -9.37 -4.82
CA GLY A 40 -32.83 -10.32 -4.06
C GLY A 40 -32.38 -9.84 -2.69
N LEU A 41 -32.44 -8.53 -2.44
CA LEU A 41 -32.02 -7.89 -1.18
C LEU A 41 -33.19 -7.11 -0.59
N THR A 42 -33.40 -7.28 0.73
CA THR A 42 -34.55 -6.67 1.44
C THR A 42 -34.16 -5.57 2.42
N GLY A 43 -32.88 -5.43 2.76
CA GLY A 43 -32.39 -4.40 3.66
C GLY A 43 -31.06 -4.79 4.32
N VAL A 44 -30.62 -3.96 5.26
CA VAL A 44 -29.47 -4.24 6.13
C VAL A 44 -29.93 -5.07 7.33
N ALA A 45 -29.34 -6.24 7.52
CA ALA A 45 -29.61 -7.11 8.67
C ALA A 45 -28.61 -6.89 9.82
N LEU A 46 -27.37 -6.51 9.48
CA LEU A 46 -26.31 -6.20 10.43
C LEU A 46 -25.46 -5.07 9.85
N ALA A 47 -25.39 -3.94 10.55
CA ALA A 47 -24.63 -2.78 10.11
C ALA A 47 -23.14 -3.09 10.07
N MET A 48 -22.51 -2.84 8.92
CA MET A 48 -21.06 -2.89 8.77
C MET A 48 -20.47 -1.56 9.25
N PRO A 49 -19.38 -1.57 10.02
CA PRO A 49 -18.64 -0.34 10.31
C PRO A 49 -18.21 0.36 9.00
N PRO A 50 -18.46 1.67 8.84
CA PRO A 50 -18.11 2.37 7.61
C PRO A 50 -16.59 2.31 7.37
N PRO A 51 -16.12 2.00 6.15
CA PRO A 51 -14.71 2.08 5.80
C PRO A 51 -14.14 3.49 5.98
N ALA A 52 -12.81 3.60 6.00
CA ALA A 52 -12.15 4.89 6.05
C ALA A 52 -12.54 5.77 4.85
N VAL A 53 -12.72 7.05 5.12
CA VAL A 53 -13.12 8.03 4.12
C VAL A 53 -12.01 8.25 3.10
N GLU A 54 -12.33 8.18 1.82
CA GLU A 54 -11.43 8.46 0.72
C GLU A 54 -11.92 9.67 -0.09
N GLY A 55 -11.05 10.68 -0.24
CA GLY A 55 -11.38 11.94 -0.88
C GLY A 55 -11.84 13.02 0.11
N MET A 56 -12.13 14.20 -0.41
CA MET A 56 -12.54 15.36 0.35
C MET A 56 -13.74 16.04 -0.31
N LEU A 57 -14.78 16.29 0.47
CA LEU A 57 -15.87 17.17 0.07
C LEU A 57 -15.42 18.63 0.20
N MET A 58 -15.56 19.41 -0.86
CA MET A 58 -15.27 20.84 -0.87
C MET A 58 -16.50 21.64 -0.45
N ALA A 59 -16.29 22.82 0.12
CA ALA A 59 -17.38 23.73 0.50
C ALA A 59 -18.30 24.11 -0.68
N THR A 60 -17.80 24.02 -1.92
CA THR A 60 -18.55 24.21 -3.16
C THR A 60 -19.49 23.05 -3.51
N GLY A 61 -19.45 21.95 -2.75
CA GLY A 61 -20.24 20.73 -3.01
C GLY A 61 -19.60 19.73 -3.97
N GLY A 62 -18.47 20.06 -4.59
CA GLY A 62 -17.73 19.14 -5.45
C GLY A 62 -16.75 18.25 -4.66
N LEU A 63 -16.25 17.19 -5.30
CA LEU A 63 -15.32 16.21 -4.75
C LEU A 63 -13.89 16.54 -5.13
N ARG A 64 -12.96 16.41 -4.19
CA ARG A 64 -11.52 16.46 -4.46
C ARG A 64 -10.91 15.11 -4.16
N LEU A 65 -10.37 14.45 -5.18
CA LEU A 65 -9.79 13.12 -5.10
C LEU A 65 -8.33 13.15 -5.55
N LEU A 66 -7.45 12.41 -4.87
CA LEU A 66 -6.05 12.19 -5.23
C LEU A 66 -5.27 13.48 -5.59
N GLY A 67 -5.56 14.58 -4.91
CA GLY A 67 -4.89 15.87 -5.14
C GLY A 67 -5.35 16.64 -6.39
N HIS A 68 -6.28 16.12 -7.17
CA HIS A 68 -6.86 16.81 -8.35
C HIS A 68 -7.78 17.96 -7.97
N SER A 69 -8.16 18.77 -8.97
CA SER A 69 -9.17 19.84 -8.85
C SER A 69 -10.53 19.29 -8.45
N THR A 70 -11.39 20.17 -7.98
CA THR A 70 -12.77 19.84 -7.60
C THR A 70 -13.58 19.35 -8.80
N TYR A 71 -14.37 18.30 -8.60
CA TYR A 71 -15.18 17.63 -9.61
C TYR A 71 -16.58 17.35 -9.09
N ASP A 72 -17.62 17.63 -9.85
CA ASP A 72 -19.01 17.27 -9.53
C ASP A 72 -19.55 16.25 -10.54
N PRO A 73 -19.69 14.95 -10.18
CA PRO A 73 -20.13 13.92 -11.12
C PRO A 73 -21.54 14.13 -11.68
N CYS A 74 -22.41 14.90 -11.00
CA CYS A 74 -23.74 15.23 -11.51
C CYS A 74 -23.72 16.28 -12.64
N VAL A 75 -22.63 17.06 -12.72
CA VAL A 75 -22.43 18.09 -13.74
C VAL A 75 -21.46 17.61 -14.81
N ASP A 76 -20.34 17.05 -14.37
CA ASP A 76 -19.19 16.71 -15.20
C ASP A 76 -19.24 15.26 -15.73
N GLY A 77 -20.19 14.45 -15.24
CA GLY A 77 -20.36 13.03 -15.60
C GLY A 77 -19.51 12.07 -14.76
N TRP A 78 -19.63 10.76 -15.03
CA TRP A 78 -18.93 9.70 -14.29
C TRP A 78 -17.69 9.14 -15.01
N GLU A 79 -17.37 9.63 -16.20
CA GLU A 79 -16.22 9.17 -16.99
C GLU A 79 -15.29 10.34 -17.36
N PRO A 80 -14.57 10.93 -16.37
CA PRO A 80 -13.65 12.02 -16.63
C PRO A 80 -12.48 11.59 -17.50
N GLU A 81 -11.93 12.51 -18.28
CA GLU A 81 -10.63 12.35 -18.92
C GLU A 81 -9.51 12.54 -17.88
N ALA A 82 -9.21 11.47 -17.16
CA ALA A 82 -8.23 11.47 -16.08
C ALA A 82 -7.45 10.15 -16.04
N GLU A 83 -6.38 10.13 -15.25
CA GLU A 83 -5.59 8.91 -15.04
C GLU A 83 -6.46 7.75 -14.48
N PRO A 84 -6.10 6.48 -14.76
CA PRO A 84 -6.91 5.34 -14.38
C PRO A 84 -7.26 5.27 -12.90
N LEU A 85 -6.30 5.60 -12.00
CA LEU A 85 -6.55 5.56 -10.56
C LEU A 85 -7.57 6.61 -10.12
N TYR A 86 -7.56 7.82 -10.70
CA TYR A 86 -8.56 8.85 -10.41
C TYR A 86 -9.96 8.36 -10.81
N ARG A 87 -10.09 7.80 -12.02
CA ARG A 87 -11.36 7.23 -12.50
C ARG A 87 -11.84 6.11 -11.59
N TYR A 88 -10.95 5.23 -11.13
CA TYR A 88 -11.26 4.18 -10.14
C TYR A 88 -11.76 4.77 -8.84
N THR A 89 -11.01 5.71 -8.25
CA THR A 89 -11.34 6.31 -6.95
C THR A 89 -12.66 7.07 -6.97
N LEU A 90 -13.01 7.72 -8.09
CA LEU A 90 -14.31 8.33 -8.27
C LEU A 90 -15.46 7.32 -8.07
N HIS A 91 -15.28 6.09 -8.57
CA HIS A 91 -16.27 5.02 -8.48
C HIS A 91 -16.21 4.20 -7.20
N TYR A 92 -15.28 4.44 -6.29
CA TYR A 92 -15.27 3.79 -4.96
C TYR A 92 -16.35 4.33 -4.04
N HIS A 93 -16.80 5.56 -4.26
CA HIS A 93 -17.73 6.29 -3.40
C HIS A 93 -17.24 6.41 -1.93
N GLY A 94 -15.95 6.40 -1.69
CA GLY A 94 -15.34 6.51 -0.37
C GLY A 94 -15.63 7.84 0.35
N TRP A 95 -16.15 8.81 -0.36
CA TRP A 95 -16.56 10.13 0.10
C TRP A 95 -18.00 10.18 0.64
N LEU A 96 -18.82 9.14 0.47
CA LEU A 96 -20.26 9.16 0.82
C LEU A 96 -20.55 9.55 2.27
N SER A 97 -19.79 9.04 3.22
CA SER A 97 -19.99 9.30 4.65
C SER A 97 -19.74 10.76 5.07
N GLN A 98 -19.13 11.58 4.21
CA GLN A 98 -18.91 13.00 4.46
C GLN A 98 -20.12 13.86 4.05
N LEU A 99 -21.06 13.29 3.30
CA LEU A 99 -22.15 14.04 2.71
C LEU A 99 -23.41 14.02 3.60
N PRO A 100 -24.17 15.13 3.63
CA PRO A 100 -25.55 15.08 4.13
C PRO A 100 -26.35 14.01 3.36
N VAL A 101 -27.22 13.27 4.07
CA VAL A 101 -27.98 12.14 3.51
C VAL A 101 -28.71 12.47 2.20
N PRO A 102 -29.39 13.63 2.05
CA PRO A 102 -30.05 13.95 0.78
C PRO A 102 -29.07 14.07 -0.41
N ARG A 103 -27.88 14.65 -0.18
CA ARG A 103 -26.86 14.78 -1.25
C ARG A 103 -26.21 13.45 -1.57
N ALA A 104 -25.85 12.65 -0.56
CA ALA A 104 -25.30 11.29 -0.74
C ALA A 104 -26.27 10.43 -1.56
N ARG A 105 -27.56 10.44 -1.18
CA ARG A 105 -28.61 9.74 -1.91
C ARG A 105 -28.70 10.21 -3.36
N ALA A 106 -28.76 11.51 -3.60
CA ALA A 106 -28.86 12.06 -4.96
C ALA A 106 -27.70 11.60 -5.86
N LEU A 107 -26.47 11.59 -5.35
CA LEU A 107 -25.29 11.11 -6.07
C LEU A 107 -25.34 9.60 -6.35
N VAL A 108 -25.77 8.80 -5.37
CA VAL A 108 -25.95 7.36 -5.54
C VAL A 108 -27.01 7.07 -6.60
N GLU A 109 -28.17 7.73 -6.54
CA GLU A 109 -29.25 7.54 -7.51
C GLU A 109 -28.83 8.02 -8.91
N HIS A 110 -28.14 9.15 -9.01
CA HIS A 110 -27.59 9.64 -10.28
C HIS A 110 -26.59 8.64 -10.88
N TRP A 111 -25.69 8.04 -10.06
CA TRP A 111 -24.79 6.99 -10.53
C TRP A 111 -25.55 5.77 -11.06
N ILE A 112 -26.58 5.31 -10.36
CA ILE A 112 -27.41 4.17 -10.75
C ILE A 112 -28.09 4.39 -12.12
N GLU A 113 -28.50 5.61 -12.38
CA GLU A 113 -29.24 5.97 -13.60
C GLU A 113 -28.33 6.23 -14.79
N HIS A 114 -27.16 6.84 -14.59
CA HIS A 114 -26.32 7.36 -15.65
C HIS A 114 -25.05 6.55 -15.90
N HIS A 115 -24.66 5.62 -15.00
CA HIS A 115 -23.46 4.81 -15.16
C HIS A 115 -23.79 3.33 -15.32
N LEU A 116 -24.04 2.89 -16.56
CA LEU A 116 -24.49 1.53 -16.86
C LEU A 116 -23.36 0.60 -17.34
N GLU A 117 -22.22 1.17 -17.75
CA GLU A 117 -21.02 0.45 -18.24
C GLU A 117 -19.78 1.28 -17.96
N GLY A 118 -18.60 0.72 -18.20
CA GLY A 118 -17.32 1.41 -18.06
C GLY A 118 -16.59 1.07 -16.75
N VAL A 119 -15.67 1.98 -16.36
CA VAL A 119 -14.71 1.75 -15.25
C VAL A 119 -15.41 1.43 -13.94
N GLY A 120 -16.53 2.05 -13.63
CA GLY A 120 -17.28 1.80 -12.40
C GLY A 120 -17.84 0.38 -12.28
N TRP A 121 -17.94 -0.37 -13.39
CA TRP A 121 -18.35 -1.78 -13.41
C TRP A 121 -17.16 -2.75 -13.43
N GLU A 122 -15.91 -2.26 -13.47
CA GLU A 122 -14.77 -3.14 -13.23
C GLU A 122 -14.80 -3.72 -11.81
N PRO A 123 -14.28 -4.95 -11.59
CA PRO A 123 -14.49 -5.65 -10.32
C PRO A 123 -13.92 -4.92 -9.11
N TYR A 124 -12.73 -4.32 -9.21
CA TYR A 124 -12.12 -3.62 -8.07
C TYR A 124 -12.92 -2.36 -7.65
N PRO A 125 -13.29 -1.42 -8.56
CA PRO A 125 -14.19 -0.33 -8.22
C PRO A 125 -15.55 -0.79 -7.69
N THR A 126 -16.12 -1.86 -8.26
CA THR A 126 -17.38 -2.45 -7.76
C THR A 126 -17.24 -2.97 -6.33
N ALA A 127 -16.13 -3.65 -6.01
CA ALA A 127 -15.86 -4.15 -4.67
C ALA A 127 -15.69 -3.01 -3.64
N MET A 128 -14.87 -2.01 -3.95
CA MET A 128 -14.67 -0.85 -3.08
C MET A 128 -15.99 -0.09 -2.84
N ARG A 129 -16.74 0.19 -3.89
CA ARG A 129 -18.06 0.83 -3.78
C ARG A 129 -19.03 0.00 -2.94
N THR A 130 -19.04 -1.31 -3.11
CA THR A 130 -19.85 -2.20 -2.27
C THR A 130 -19.53 -1.99 -0.79
N LEU A 131 -18.27 -2.02 -0.39
CA LEU A 131 -17.86 -1.82 1.00
C LEU A 131 -18.32 -0.44 1.53
N HIS A 132 -18.15 0.63 0.76
CA HIS A 132 -18.59 1.97 1.17
C HIS A 132 -20.12 2.10 1.23
N TRP A 133 -20.85 1.48 0.30
CA TRP A 133 -22.31 1.49 0.36
C TRP A 133 -22.83 0.68 1.54
N LEU A 134 -22.22 -0.46 1.89
CA LEU A 134 -22.62 -1.23 3.07
C LEU A 134 -22.44 -0.43 4.36
N GLY A 135 -21.31 0.27 4.51
CA GLY A 135 -21.10 1.15 5.66
C GLY A 135 -22.11 2.29 5.71
N TRP A 136 -22.32 2.97 4.59
CA TRP A 136 -23.29 4.06 4.49
C TRP A 136 -24.74 3.61 4.73
N LEU A 137 -25.16 2.48 4.15
CA LEU A 137 -26.50 1.91 4.36
C LEU A 137 -26.69 1.45 5.81
N GLY A 138 -25.65 0.91 6.45
CA GLY A 138 -25.70 0.52 7.87
C GLY A 138 -26.10 1.68 8.81
N GLU A 139 -25.74 2.90 8.44
CA GLU A 139 -26.07 4.12 9.21
C GLU A 139 -27.33 4.81 8.72
N GLN A 140 -27.61 4.77 7.41
CA GLN A 140 -28.57 5.70 6.77
C GLN A 140 -29.81 5.03 6.18
N GLU A 141 -29.90 3.69 6.17
CA GLU A 141 -31.04 2.99 5.54
C GLU A 141 -32.41 3.46 6.04
N SER A 142 -32.54 3.71 7.33
CA SER A 142 -33.79 4.16 7.96
C SER A 142 -34.29 5.51 7.45
N HIS A 143 -33.42 6.33 6.86
CA HIS A 143 -33.73 7.63 6.29
C HIS A 143 -34.14 7.57 4.81
N LEU A 144 -34.11 6.38 4.19
CA LEU A 144 -34.46 6.18 2.80
C LEU A 144 -35.94 5.83 2.64
N ASP A 145 -36.65 6.51 1.73
CA ASP A 145 -38.01 6.10 1.34
C ASP A 145 -38.02 4.76 0.58
N ALA A 146 -39.18 4.14 0.45
CA ALA A 146 -39.35 2.84 -0.19
C ALA A 146 -38.88 2.83 -1.66
N GLY A 147 -38.98 3.95 -2.38
CA GLY A 147 -38.50 4.09 -3.77
C GLY A 147 -37.00 4.07 -3.86
N ALA A 148 -36.30 4.88 -3.03
CA ALA A 148 -34.86 4.91 -2.94
C ALA A 148 -34.30 3.55 -2.51
N ARG A 149 -34.90 2.91 -1.49
CA ARG A 149 -34.50 1.55 -1.05
C ARG A 149 -34.55 0.56 -2.21
N ARG A 150 -35.65 0.50 -2.95
CA ARG A 150 -35.77 -0.43 -4.10
C ARG A 150 -34.70 -0.17 -5.17
N ARG A 151 -34.44 1.10 -5.51
CA ARG A 151 -33.41 1.45 -6.50
C ARG A 151 -32.01 1.06 -6.04
N ILE A 152 -31.65 1.42 -4.80
CA ILE A 152 -30.29 1.22 -4.25
C ILE A 152 -30.02 -0.27 -4.04
N PHE A 153 -30.91 -1.01 -3.37
CA PHE A 153 -30.75 -2.45 -3.17
C PHE A 153 -30.83 -3.24 -4.47
N GLY A 154 -31.66 -2.83 -5.42
CA GLY A 154 -31.69 -3.44 -6.76
C GLY A 154 -30.38 -3.23 -7.54
N SER A 155 -29.78 -2.05 -7.44
CA SER A 155 -28.45 -1.79 -8.02
C SER A 155 -27.38 -2.60 -7.31
N LEU A 156 -27.40 -2.63 -5.98
CA LEU A 156 -26.42 -3.39 -5.18
C LEU A 156 -26.50 -4.89 -5.51
N ALA A 157 -27.69 -5.48 -5.65
CA ALA A 157 -27.86 -6.86 -6.08
C ALA A 157 -27.21 -7.13 -7.44
N ALA A 158 -27.40 -6.22 -8.41
CA ALA A 158 -26.75 -6.33 -9.72
C ALA A 158 -25.23 -6.22 -9.65
N GLN A 159 -24.71 -5.33 -8.82
CA GLN A 159 -23.26 -5.17 -8.59
C GLN A 159 -22.64 -6.42 -7.95
N LEU A 160 -23.31 -7.00 -6.94
CA LEU A 160 -22.84 -8.21 -6.25
C LEU A 160 -22.83 -9.43 -7.17
N GLU A 161 -23.87 -9.60 -8.01
CA GLU A 161 -23.89 -10.69 -8.99
C GLU A 161 -22.79 -10.50 -10.05
N HIS A 162 -22.60 -9.27 -10.55
CA HIS A 162 -21.52 -8.95 -11.46
C HIS A 162 -20.14 -9.28 -10.84
N LEU A 163 -19.88 -8.79 -9.62
CA LEU A 163 -18.62 -9.02 -8.92
C LEU A 163 -18.36 -10.51 -8.66
N ARG A 164 -19.39 -11.27 -8.24
CA ARG A 164 -19.30 -12.72 -7.98
C ARG A 164 -18.81 -13.51 -9.19
N VAL A 165 -19.25 -13.12 -10.38
CA VAL A 165 -18.87 -13.77 -11.65
C VAL A 165 -17.51 -13.28 -12.16
N HIS A 166 -17.08 -12.06 -11.78
CA HIS A 166 -15.91 -11.39 -12.34
C HIS A 166 -14.74 -11.22 -11.36
N VAL A 167 -14.67 -12.01 -10.28
CA VAL A 167 -13.53 -11.98 -9.34
C VAL A 167 -12.21 -12.02 -10.10
N GLU A 168 -11.28 -11.13 -9.75
CA GLU A 168 -10.05 -10.83 -10.51
C GLU A 168 -8.95 -11.87 -10.33
N HIS A 169 -9.27 -13.15 -10.45
CA HIS A 169 -8.30 -14.24 -10.34
C HIS A 169 -7.11 -14.13 -11.31
N HIS A 170 -7.27 -13.37 -12.39
CA HIS A 170 -6.20 -13.10 -13.35
C HIS A 170 -5.13 -12.13 -12.81
N LEU A 171 -5.47 -11.30 -11.83
CA LEU A 171 -4.53 -10.44 -11.12
C LEU A 171 -4.01 -11.14 -9.85
N GLY A 172 -4.90 -11.66 -9.01
CA GLY A 172 -4.53 -12.22 -7.71
C GLY A 172 -4.35 -11.13 -6.64
N GLY A 173 -3.59 -11.44 -5.59
CA GLY A 173 -3.20 -10.51 -4.54
C GLY A 173 -4.35 -9.70 -3.94
N ASN A 174 -4.11 -8.44 -3.67
CA ASN A 174 -5.07 -7.51 -3.07
C ASN A 174 -6.40 -7.41 -3.84
N HIS A 175 -6.40 -7.58 -5.18
CA HIS A 175 -7.61 -7.54 -5.99
C HIS A 175 -8.59 -8.66 -5.61
N VAL A 176 -8.12 -9.90 -5.55
CA VAL A 176 -8.96 -11.05 -5.15
C VAL A 176 -9.39 -10.91 -3.69
N TRP A 177 -8.49 -10.44 -2.82
CA TRP A 177 -8.83 -10.16 -1.42
C TRP A 177 -9.99 -9.18 -1.33
N THR A 178 -9.87 -8.00 -1.94
CA THR A 178 -10.90 -6.94 -1.89
C THR A 178 -12.23 -7.39 -2.51
N ASN A 179 -12.17 -8.10 -3.65
CA ASN A 179 -13.39 -8.65 -4.28
C ASN A 179 -14.13 -9.61 -3.33
N LEU A 180 -13.41 -10.54 -2.70
CA LEU A 180 -14.02 -11.51 -1.77
C LEU A 180 -14.44 -10.85 -0.46
N ALA A 181 -13.66 -9.91 0.08
CA ALA A 181 -14.04 -9.15 1.28
C ALA A 181 -15.37 -8.42 1.07
N ALA A 182 -15.56 -7.75 -0.08
CA ALA A 182 -16.80 -7.06 -0.41
C ALA A 182 -18.00 -8.03 -0.52
N LEU A 183 -17.83 -9.16 -1.23
CA LEU A 183 -18.88 -10.18 -1.36
C LEU A 183 -19.25 -10.80 0.00
N CYS A 184 -18.24 -11.15 0.81
CA CYS A 184 -18.47 -11.71 2.14
C CYS A 184 -19.14 -10.70 3.09
N SER A 185 -18.68 -9.45 3.09
CA SER A 185 -19.30 -8.38 3.88
C SER A 185 -20.77 -8.17 3.49
N ALA A 186 -21.08 -8.17 2.19
CA ALA A 186 -22.45 -8.08 1.72
C ALA A 186 -23.30 -9.28 2.17
N GLY A 187 -22.76 -10.50 2.07
CA GLY A 187 -23.44 -11.72 2.54
C GLY A 187 -23.75 -11.71 4.04
N LEU A 188 -22.86 -11.11 4.85
CA LEU A 188 -23.03 -11.01 6.30
C LEU A 188 -23.89 -9.81 6.72
N SER A 189 -23.80 -8.68 6.00
CA SER A 189 -24.48 -7.44 6.35
C SER A 189 -25.93 -7.37 5.86
N LEU A 190 -26.24 -7.95 4.71
CA LEU A 190 -27.53 -7.78 4.05
C LEU A 190 -28.53 -8.89 4.39
N ALA A 191 -29.81 -8.62 4.12
CA ALA A 191 -30.92 -9.56 4.21
C ALA A 191 -31.48 -9.87 2.81
N GLY A 192 -32.11 -11.05 2.67
CA GLY A 192 -32.77 -11.52 1.47
C GLY A 192 -32.18 -12.82 0.91
N PRO A 193 -32.85 -13.43 -0.09
CA PRO A 193 -32.41 -14.71 -0.65
C PRO A 193 -31.09 -14.64 -1.42
N ALA A 194 -30.69 -13.46 -1.91
CA ALA A 194 -29.43 -13.27 -2.66
C ALA A 194 -28.15 -13.37 -1.82
N VAL A 195 -28.26 -13.42 -0.46
CA VAL A 195 -27.06 -13.42 0.40
C VAL A 195 -26.42 -14.80 0.56
N ALA A 196 -27.18 -15.89 0.46
CA ALA A 196 -26.68 -17.24 0.71
C ALA A 196 -25.47 -17.64 -0.16
N PRO A 197 -25.44 -17.36 -1.49
CA PRO A 197 -24.27 -17.63 -2.32
C PRO A 197 -23.04 -16.79 -1.94
N LEU A 198 -23.22 -15.61 -1.31
CA LEU A 198 -22.15 -14.74 -0.86
C LEU A 198 -21.53 -15.25 0.44
N VAL A 199 -22.36 -15.68 1.40
CA VAL A 199 -21.90 -16.32 2.64
C VAL A 199 -21.09 -17.57 2.35
N ALA A 200 -21.47 -18.34 1.32
CA ALA A 200 -20.75 -19.54 0.89
C ALA A 200 -19.31 -19.27 0.41
N LEU A 201 -18.93 -17.99 0.16
CA LEU A 201 -17.55 -17.60 -0.22
C LEU A 201 -16.61 -17.42 0.97
N LEU A 202 -17.10 -17.40 2.21
CA LEU A 202 -16.26 -17.18 3.40
C LEU A 202 -15.08 -18.15 3.54
N PRO A 203 -15.22 -19.47 3.30
CA PRO A 203 -14.08 -20.38 3.32
C PRO A 203 -13.04 -20.04 2.25
N ALA A 204 -13.47 -19.62 1.05
CA ALA A 204 -12.57 -19.19 -0.03
C ALA A 204 -11.86 -17.88 0.33
N PHE A 205 -12.55 -16.94 0.96
CA PHE A 205 -11.93 -15.71 1.47
C PHE A 205 -10.88 -16.02 2.55
N ALA A 206 -11.21 -16.87 3.54
CA ALA A 206 -10.26 -17.27 4.57
C ALA A 206 -9.00 -17.94 3.98
N ALA A 207 -9.17 -18.77 2.95
CA ALA A 207 -8.04 -19.37 2.23
C ALA A 207 -7.17 -18.31 1.51
N GLN A 208 -7.76 -17.26 0.93
CA GLN A 208 -7.02 -16.16 0.32
C GLN A 208 -6.28 -15.33 1.37
N VAL A 209 -6.90 -15.05 2.51
CA VAL A 209 -6.27 -14.36 3.64
C VAL A 209 -5.01 -15.11 4.07
N GLU A 210 -5.10 -16.40 4.35
CA GLU A 210 -3.94 -17.22 4.74
C GLU A 210 -2.85 -17.29 3.66
N ALA A 211 -3.23 -17.40 2.39
CA ALA A 211 -2.27 -17.46 1.28
C ALA A 211 -1.50 -16.15 1.08
N GLN A 212 -2.10 -15.02 1.45
CA GLN A 212 -1.53 -13.68 1.25
C GLN A 212 -0.83 -13.12 2.49
N LEU A 213 -0.94 -13.76 3.64
CA LEU A 213 -0.20 -13.37 4.85
C LEU A 213 1.08 -14.19 5.02
N GLY A 214 2.13 -13.54 5.50
CA GLY A 214 3.30 -14.20 6.06
C GLY A 214 2.96 -14.83 7.42
N PRO A 215 3.80 -15.76 7.91
CA PRO A 215 3.61 -16.35 9.24
C PRO A 215 3.70 -15.31 10.37
N ASP A 216 4.38 -14.21 10.13
CA ASP A 216 4.55 -13.02 10.99
C ASP A 216 3.41 -12.00 10.86
N GLY A 217 2.39 -12.28 10.04
CA GLY A 217 1.22 -11.44 9.86
C GLY A 217 1.36 -10.31 8.82
N VAL A 218 2.54 -10.08 8.26
CA VAL A 218 2.72 -9.06 7.20
C VAL A 218 2.09 -9.55 5.89
N HIS A 219 1.32 -8.67 5.23
CA HIS A 219 0.81 -8.96 3.89
C HIS A 219 1.95 -9.12 2.88
N ARG A 220 1.91 -10.20 2.09
CA ARG A 220 3.03 -10.60 1.22
C ARG A 220 3.34 -9.65 0.07
N GLU A 221 2.47 -8.71 -0.29
CA GLU A 221 2.82 -7.64 -1.23
C GLU A 221 3.79 -6.62 -0.62
N ARG A 222 4.07 -6.68 0.69
CA ARG A 222 5.10 -5.90 1.40
C ARG A 222 4.93 -4.39 1.27
N THR A 223 3.73 -3.93 0.98
CA THR A 223 3.40 -2.52 0.85
C THR A 223 2.61 -2.07 2.08
N PRO A 224 3.19 -1.27 2.98
CA PRO A 224 2.56 -0.85 4.24
C PRO A 224 1.14 -0.29 4.10
N SER A 225 0.91 0.62 3.14
CA SER A 225 -0.43 1.19 2.91
C SER A 225 -1.47 0.13 2.52
N TYR A 226 -1.10 -0.85 1.67
CA TYR A 226 -2.00 -1.94 1.30
C TYR A 226 -2.23 -2.90 2.46
N HIS A 227 -1.23 -3.14 3.30
CA HIS A 227 -1.42 -3.94 4.51
C HIS A 227 -2.53 -3.33 5.41
N CYS A 228 -2.49 -2.02 5.64
CA CYS A 228 -3.49 -1.32 6.45
C CYS A 228 -4.89 -1.38 5.80
N LEU A 229 -4.99 -1.13 4.49
CA LEU A 229 -6.25 -1.21 3.75
C LEU A 229 -6.89 -2.60 3.85
N LEU A 230 -6.11 -3.65 3.63
CA LEU A 230 -6.59 -5.03 3.66
C LEU A 230 -6.95 -5.50 5.08
N ALA A 231 -6.21 -5.03 6.09
CA ALA A 231 -6.54 -5.28 7.49
C ALA A 231 -7.86 -4.62 7.89
N GLU A 232 -8.14 -3.40 7.41
CA GLU A 232 -9.44 -2.74 7.61
C GLU A 232 -10.59 -3.53 6.98
N GLN A 233 -10.42 -4.00 5.75
CA GLN A 233 -11.43 -4.82 5.07
C GLN A 233 -11.68 -6.14 5.82
N LEU A 234 -10.62 -6.79 6.30
CA LEU A 234 -10.74 -7.99 7.12
C LEU A 234 -11.44 -7.70 8.45
N ALA A 235 -11.13 -6.57 9.08
CA ALA A 235 -11.80 -6.12 10.31
C ALA A 235 -13.30 -5.95 10.12
N GLY A 236 -13.73 -5.40 8.99
CA GLY A 236 -15.15 -5.30 8.62
C GLY A 236 -15.82 -6.68 8.55
N VAL A 237 -15.22 -7.66 7.90
CA VAL A 237 -15.74 -9.02 7.83
C VAL A 237 -15.76 -9.69 9.21
N VAL A 238 -14.70 -9.52 10.01
CA VAL A 238 -14.62 -10.09 11.37
C VAL A 238 -15.68 -9.49 12.29
N ALA A 239 -15.93 -8.19 12.22
CA ALA A 239 -16.96 -7.52 13.03
C ALA A 239 -18.38 -8.06 12.74
N LEU A 240 -18.66 -8.44 11.49
CA LEU A 240 -19.94 -9.01 11.07
C LEU A 240 -20.07 -10.52 11.37
N GLY A 241 -18.94 -11.21 11.58
CA GLY A 241 -18.85 -12.67 11.55
C GLY A 241 -19.55 -13.45 12.68
N PRO A 242 -19.51 -13.01 13.97
CA PRO A 242 -19.88 -13.90 15.09
C PRO A 242 -21.28 -14.49 15.01
N ALA A 243 -22.23 -13.80 14.39
CA ALA A 243 -23.62 -14.23 14.33
C ALA A 243 -23.98 -15.12 13.14
N ARG A 244 -23.14 -15.22 12.09
CA ARG A 244 -23.51 -15.84 10.81
C ARG A 244 -22.43 -16.72 10.17
N VAL A 245 -21.24 -16.81 10.78
CA VAL A 245 -20.10 -17.56 10.23
C VAL A 245 -19.91 -18.86 11.00
N ASN A 246 -19.57 -19.94 10.29
CA ASN A 246 -19.09 -21.17 10.92
C ASN A 246 -17.89 -20.84 11.83
N ALA A 247 -17.94 -21.28 13.09
CA ALA A 247 -16.97 -20.96 14.12
C ALA A 247 -15.50 -21.18 13.69
N PRO A 248 -15.09 -22.28 13.03
CA PRO A 248 -13.72 -22.46 12.54
C PRO A 248 -13.27 -21.38 11.54
N VAL A 249 -14.12 -20.93 10.63
CA VAL A 249 -13.80 -19.87 9.66
C VAL A 249 -13.70 -18.53 10.36
N ALA A 250 -14.63 -18.22 11.27
CA ALA A 250 -14.61 -16.98 12.06
C ALA A 250 -13.32 -16.86 12.88
N LEU A 251 -12.91 -17.95 13.57
CA LEU A 251 -11.67 -17.97 14.35
C LEU A 251 -10.42 -17.78 13.48
N ARG A 252 -10.37 -18.39 12.29
CA ARG A 252 -9.25 -18.21 11.37
C ARG A 252 -9.12 -16.76 10.90
N LEU A 253 -10.23 -16.10 10.52
CA LEU A 253 -10.23 -14.70 10.09
C LEU A 253 -9.84 -13.75 11.24
N ALA A 254 -10.37 -14.00 12.44
CA ALA A 254 -10.00 -13.21 13.64
C ALA A 254 -8.52 -13.37 14.00
N ALA A 255 -7.98 -14.59 13.97
CA ALA A 255 -6.56 -14.84 14.21
C ALA A 255 -5.65 -14.21 13.14
N ALA A 256 -6.10 -14.18 11.88
CA ALA A 256 -5.38 -13.50 10.81
C ALA A 256 -5.36 -11.99 11.02
N LEU A 257 -6.49 -11.37 11.39
CA LEU A 257 -6.55 -9.95 11.73
C LEU A 257 -5.63 -9.61 12.90
N GLU A 258 -5.62 -10.43 13.94
CA GLU A 258 -4.73 -10.24 15.08
C GLU A 258 -3.26 -10.23 14.66
N ARG A 259 -2.82 -11.20 13.83
CA ARG A 259 -1.45 -11.22 13.30
C ARG A 259 -1.14 -9.97 12.46
N MET A 260 -2.10 -9.48 11.66
CA MET A 260 -1.91 -8.24 10.89
C MET A 260 -1.73 -7.02 11.78
N VAL A 261 -2.51 -6.91 12.84
CA VAL A 261 -2.40 -5.80 13.81
C VAL A 261 -1.06 -5.85 14.57
N LEU A 262 -0.63 -7.03 14.99
CA LEU A 262 0.67 -7.23 15.66
C LEU A 262 1.87 -6.90 14.76
N ALA A 263 1.71 -6.96 13.44
CA ALA A 263 2.76 -6.62 12.48
C ALA A 263 2.87 -5.10 12.20
N LEU A 264 1.86 -4.29 12.54
CA LEU A 264 1.85 -2.85 12.23
C LEU A 264 3.12 -2.10 12.69
N PRO A 265 3.67 -2.32 13.90
CA PRO A 265 4.86 -1.61 14.34
C PRO A 265 6.06 -1.77 13.40
N ALA A 266 6.20 -2.90 12.69
CA ALA A 266 7.37 -3.18 11.85
C ALA A 266 7.60 -2.14 10.73
N PHE A 267 6.57 -1.40 10.35
CA PHE A 267 6.62 -0.39 9.30
C PHE A 267 5.94 0.94 9.68
N THR A 268 5.77 1.19 10.98
CA THR A 268 5.12 2.41 11.48
C THR A 268 6.16 3.35 12.09
N HIS A 269 6.19 4.58 11.63
CA HIS A 269 6.95 5.66 12.25
C HIS A 269 6.29 6.16 13.53
N PRO A 270 7.02 6.88 14.41
CA PRO A 270 6.45 7.44 15.63
C PRO A 270 5.30 8.42 15.41
N ASP A 271 5.18 9.01 14.20
CA ASP A 271 4.07 9.87 13.81
C ASP A 271 2.75 9.10 13.55
N GLY A 272 2.77 7.78 13.71
CA GLY A 272 1.61 6.91 13.52
C GLY A 272 1.30 6.56 12.07
N ASP A 273 2.16 6.97 11.12
CA ASP A 273 1.99 6.69 9.69
C ASP A 273 3.05 5.71 9.17
N VAL A 274 2.84 5.19 7.99
CA VAL A 274 3.65 4.11 7.41
C VAL A 274 5.03 4.58 6.91
N ALA A 275 5.98 3.65 6.81
CA ALA A 275 7.16 3.80 5.97
C ALA A 275 6.74 3.91 4.49
N LEU A 276 7.47 4.73 3.72
CA LEU A 276 7.16 5.01 2.31
C LEU A 276 7.72 3.94 1.34
N TRP A 277 7.88 2.71 1.81
CA TRP A 277 8.37 1.61 0.98
C TRP A 277 7.33 1.12 -0.03
N ASN A 278 7.82 0.71 -1.19
CA ASN A 278 6.96 0.23 -2.25
C ASN A 278 5.89 1.28 -2.62
N ASP A 279 4.70 0.88 -3.00
CA ASP A 279 3.60 1.81 -3.33
C ASP A 279 2.88 2.34 -2.07
N SER A 280 3.64 2.73 -1.04
CA SER A 280 3.07 3.35 0.17
C SER A 280 2.99 4.87 0.07
N GLN A 281 2.04 5.44 0.79
CA GLN A 281 1.79 6.89 0.83
C GLN A 281 1.44 7.34 2.25
N LEU A 282 1.80 8.58 2.58
CA LEU A 282 1.42 9.20 3.84
C LEU A 282 -0.04 9.62 3.81
N ARG A 283 -0.64 9.66 4.98
CA ARG A 283 -2.02 10.13 5.16
C ARG A 283 -3.01 9.39 4.27
N ALA A 284 -2.70 8.11 3.95
CA ALA A 284 -3.68 7.23 3.34
C ALA A 284 -4.96 7.19 4.19
N PRO A 285 -6.11 6.86 3.60
CA PRO A 285 -7.36 6.72 4.37
C PRO A 285 -7.20 5.85 5.61
N VAL A 286 -6.44 4.76 5.49
CA VAL A 286 -6.12 3.84 6.59
C VAL A 286 -4.63 3.91 6.90
N THR A 287 -4.28 4.53 8.03
CA THR A 287 -2.92 4.48 8.60
C THR A 287 -2.89 3.46 9.75
N PRO A 288 -1.70 2.98 10.17
CA PRO A 288 -1.59 2.09 11.32
C PRO A 288 -2.29 2.63 12.57
N GLN A 289 -2.07 3.91 12.89
CA GLN A 289 -2.69 4.56 14.05
C GLN A 289 -4.22 4.62 13.93
N ARG A 290 -4.74 4.98 12.76
CA ARG A 290 -6.19 5.01 12.52
C ARG A 290 -6.80 3.62 12.59
N LEU A 291 -6.14 2.61 12.04
CA LEU A 291 -6.60 1.23 12.09
C LEU A 291 -6.66 0.72 13.54
N ALA A 292 -5.60 0.92 14.32
CA ALA A 292 -5.57 0.55 15.73
C ALA A 292 -6.70 1.25 16.52
N GLY A 293 -6.85 2.57 16.36
CA GLY A 293 -7.93 3.34 17.00
C GLY A 293 -9.33 2.86 16.64
N ARG A 294 -9.58 2.49 15.36
CA ARG A 294 -10.87 1.92 14.92
C ARG A 294 -11.17 0.55 15.54
N LEU A 295 -10.12 -0.21 15.87
CA LEU A 295 -10.23 -1.48 16.57
C LEU A 295 -10.30 -1.34 18.10
N GLY A 296 -10.32 -0.08 18.62
CA GLY A 296 -10.28 0.20 20.06
C GLY A 296 -8.98 -0.24 20.72
N ARG A 297 -7.87 -0.19 19.98
CA ARG A 297 -6.55 -0.60 20.44
C ARG A 297 -5.54 0.52 20.31
N GLU A 298 -4.51 0.47 21.12
CA GLU A 298 -3.27 1.20 20.89
C GLU A 298 -2.38 0.41 19.92
N LEU A 299 -1.50 1.10 19.20
CA LEU A 299 -0.48 0.42 18.43
C LEU A 299 0.39 -0.38 19.40
N PRO A 300 0.67 -1.66 19.10
CA PRO A 300 1.55 -2.45 19.95
C PRO A 300 2.90 -1.74 20.13
N GLU A 301 3.32 -1.54 21.38
CA GLU A 301 4.65 -1.03 21.68
C GLU A 301 5.70 -2.09 21.32
N GLY A 302 6.85 -1.64 20.87
CA GLY A 302 8.00 -2.50 20.58
C GLY A 302 8.27 -2.70 19.09
N SER A 303 9.30 -3.46 18.81
CA SER A 303 9.70 -3.87 17.47
C SER A 303 9.04 -5.21 17.13
N ALA A 304 8.15 -5.23 16.16
CA ALA A 304 7.78 -6.49 15.55
C ALA A 304 8.92 -6.95 14.63
N ASP A 305 9.56 -8.04 14.95
CA ASP A 305 10.56 -8.69 14.09
C ASP A 305 9.85 -9.42 12.97
N ALA A 306 9.56 -8.71 11.87
CA ALA A 306 8.94 -9.28 10.68
C ALA A 306 9.97 -10.03 9.83
N VAL A 307 10.58 -11.08 10.38
CA VAL A 307 11.73 -11.78 9.80
C VAL A 307 11.44 -12.36 8.42
N HIS A 308 10.25 -12.91 8.21
CA HIS A 308 9.87 -13.52 6.92
C HIS A 308 9.53 -12.50 5.86
N ALA A 309 8.89 -11.39 6.23
CA ALA A 309 8.63 -10.29 5.33
C ALA A 309 9.87 -9.38 5.19
N GLY A 310 10.82 -9.44 6.12
CA GLY A 310 12.03 -8.64 6.08
C GLY A 310 11.80 -7.15 6.29
N LEU A 311 10.79 -6.80 7.08
CA LEU A 311 10.53 -5.43 7.53
C LEU A 311 10.83 -5.34 9.02
N PHE A 312 11.62 -4.35 9.43
CA PHE A 312 12.08 -4.20 10.81
C PHE A 312 11.88 -2.78 11.32
N ARG A 313 11.55 -2.66 12.59
CA ARG A 313 11.60 -1.42 13.34
C ARG A 313 12.45 -1.60 14.59
N ARG A 314 13.31 -0.63 14.88
CA ARG A 314 14.09 -0.54 16.13
C ARG A 314 14.03 0.87 16.69
N SER A 315 13.93 0.98 17.99
CA SER A 315 14.03 2.26 18.71
C SER A 315 15.22 2.20 19.67
N PHE A 316 16.07 3.21 19.62
CA PHE A 316 17.24 3.35 20.49
C PHE A 316 17.54 4.83 20.71
N GLY A 317 17.73 5.24 21.95
CA GLY A 317 17.86 6.65 22.31
C GLY A 317 16.74 7.50 21.68
N PRO A 318 17.07 8.60 20.97
CA PRO A 318 16.08 9.45 20.31
C PRO A 318 15.67 8.96 18.91
N TRP A 319 16.23 7.85 18.43
CA TRP A 319 16.06 7.34 17.08
C TRP A 319 14.99 6.26 16.96
N THR A 320 14.28 6.28 15.84
CA THR A 320 13.55 5.14 15.32
C THR A 320 14.07 4.81 13.93
N LEU A 321 14.57 3.60 13.77
CA LEU A 321 15.03 3.02 12.53
C LEU A 321 13.96 2.08 11.97
N LEU A 322 13.61 2.27 10.72
CA LEU A 322 12.85 1.31 9.91
C LEU A 322 13.75 0.76 8.80
N TRP A 323 13.67 -0.54 8.54
CA TRP A 323 14.53 -1.21 7.57
C TRP A 323 13.76 -2.23 6.74
N ASN A 324 13.90 -2.11 5.40
CA ASN A 324 13.34 -3.04 4.43
C ASN A 324 14.45 -3.87 3.80
N THR A 325 14.48 -5.18 4.06
CA THR A 325 15.48 -6.07 3.44
C THR A 325 15.22 -6.37 1.97
N GLY A 326 14.08 -5.92 1.42
CA GLY A 326 13.73 -6.12 0.02
C GLY A 326 13.13 -7.48 -0.29
N GLY A 327 13.07 -7.79 -1.58
CA GLY A 327 12.51 -9.04 -2.11
C GLY A 327 11.05 -8.93 -2.56
N VAL A 328 10.64 -9.91 -3.37
CA VAL A 328 9.28 -10.00 -3.94
C VAL A 328 8.50 -11.05 -3.18
N GLY A 329 7.56 -10.64 -2.36
CA GLY A 329 6.80 -11.55 -1.50
C GLY A 329 5.82 -12.44 -2.26
N LEU A 330 4.82 -11.84 -2.97
CA LEU A 330 3.92 -12.57 -3.87
C LEU A 330 4.53 -12.65 -5.26
N ALA A 331 5.11 -13.81 -5.59
CA ALA A 331 5.80 -13.99 -6.85
C ALA A 331 4.95 -13.70 -8.09
N HIS A 332 3.67 -14.03 -8.04
CA HIS A 332 2.73 -13.87 -9.14
C HIS A 332 2.03 -12.49 -9.18
N GLN A 333 2.21 -11.67 -8.13
CA GLN A 333 1.62 -10.32 -8.02
C GLN A 333 2.62 -9.30 -7.44
N PRO A 334 3.65 -8.91 -8.23
CA PRO A 334 4.66 -7.96 -7.79
C PRO A 334 4.32 -6.51 -8.17
N GLY A 335 3.05 -6.18 -8.37
CA GLY A 335 2.63 -4.90 -8.97
C GLY A 335 3.07 -3.67 -8.19
N HIS A 336 3.16 -3.78 -6.89
CA HIS A 336 3.49 -2.68 -5.98
C HIS A 336 4.96 -2.62 -5.57
N ILE A 337 5.79 -3.59 -5.97
CA ILE A 337 7.19 -3.72 -5.55
C ILE A 337 8.07 -2.66 -6.21
N HIS A 338 8.96 -2.09 -5.40
CA HIS A 338 10.09 -1.25 -5.81
C HIS A 338 11.42 -2.00 -5.69
N ALA A 339 12.48 -1.43 -6.22
CA ALA A 339 13.84 -1.96 -6.10
C ALA A 339 14.55 -1.32 -4.89
N ASP A 340 13.99 -1.51 -3.70
CA ASP A 340 14.29 -0.84 -2.44
C ASP A 340 14.97 -1.75 -1.39
N GLY A 341 15.59 -2.82 -1.84
CA GLY A 341 16.28 -3.75 -0.93
C GLY A 341 17.35 -3.07 -0.09
N LEU A 342 17.33 -3.35 1.22
CA LEU A 342 18.15 -2.77 2.27
C LEU A 342 17.93 -1.26 2.50
N ALA A 343 16.81 -0.70 2.02
CA ALA A 343 16.46 0.69 2.28
C ALA A 343 16.12 0.91 3.76
N ILE A 344 16.52 2.09 4.27
CA ILE A 344 16.21 2.54 5.64
C ILE A 344 15.35 3.79 5.61
N GLU A 345 14.56 3.98 6.66
CA GLU A 345 14.00 5.28 7.04
C GLU A 345 14.34 5.57 8.50
N LEU A 346 14.53 6.84 8.86
CA LEU A 346 14.88 7.26 10.22
C LEU A 346 13.97 8.38 10.70
N SER A 347 13.56 8.27 11.96
CA SER A 347 13.00 9.38 12.74
C SER A 347 13.91 9.73 13.91
N LEU A 348 13.98 11.04 14.22
CA LEU A 348 14.68 11.60 15.38
C LEU A 348 13.66 12.33 16.26
N HIS A 349 13.53 11.95 17.53
CA HIS A 349 12.51 12.48 18.44
C HIS A 349 11.08 12.47 17.83
N GLY A 350 10.75 11.44 17.06
CA GLY A 350 9.45 11.31 16.41
C GLY A 350 9.33 11.97 15.03
N GLU A 351 10.27 12.82 14.63
CA GLU A 351 10.25 13.48 13.32
C GLU A 351 11.06 12.73 12.27
N ARG A 352 10.53 12.55 11.08
CA ARG A 352 11.22 11.88 9.98
C ARG A 352 12.38 12.73 9.47
N VAL A 353 13.58 12.15 9.46
CA VAL A 353 14.82 12.81 8.99
C VAL A 353 15.48 12.10 7.82
N VAL A 354 15.21 10.81 7.62
CA VAL A 354 15.51 10.07 6.39
C VAL A 354 14.24 9.41 5.91
N ILE A 355 13.82 9.72 4.68
CA ILE A 355 12.54 9.28 4.11
C ILE A 355 12.73 8.62 2.75
N ASP A 356 11.85 7.69 2.41
CA ASP A 356 11.82 7.07 1.09
C ASP A 356 11.05 7.91 0.06
N ALA A 357 10.98 7.41 -1.21
CA ALA A 357 10.36 8.13 -2.31
C ALA A 357 8.84 8.21 -2.21
N GLY A 358 8.20 7.20 -1.66
CA GLY A 358 6.76 7.01 -1.78
C GLY A 358 6.31 6.76 -3.22
N VAL A 359 5.03 6.98 -3.48
CA VAL A 359 4.42 6.80 -4.80
C VAL A 359 3.58 8.02 -5.18
N GLY A 360 3.82 8.56 -6.37
CA GLY A 360 3.09 9.73 -6.89
C GLY A 360 2.14 9.43 -8.02
N THR A 361 2.33 8.33 -8.74
CA THR A 361 1.46 7.93 -9.85
C THR A 361 1.65 6.46 -10.21
N TYR A 362 0.61 5.86 -10.79
CA TYR A 362 0.67 4.54 -11.43
C TYR A 362 0.77 4.61 -12.95
N VAL A 363 0.67 5.81 -13.52
CA VAL A 363 0.81 6.02 -14.96
C VAL A 363 2.24 5.69 -15.39
N PRO A 364 2.44 4.86 -16.43
CA PRO A 364 3.77 4.61 -16.98
C PRO A 364 4.46 5.90 -17.40
N GLY A 365 5.74 6.06 -17.03
CA GLY A 365 6.54 7.24 -17.34
C GLY A 365 7.67 7.47 -16.35
N SER A 366 8.47 8.51 -16.60
CA SER A 366 9.72 8.78 -15.87
C SER A 366 9.53 8.92 -14.35
N SER A 367 8.44 9.51 -13.89
CA SER A 367 8.15 9.66 -12.45
C SER A 367 7.89 8.30 -11.80
N ARG A 368 7.10 7.43 -12.45
CA ARG A 368 6.82 6.06 -11.96
C ARG A 368 8.08 5.20 -12.00
N ASP A 369 8.82 5.26 -13.09
CA ASP A 369 10.06 4.51 -13.27
C ASP A 369 11.11 4.93 -12.25
N TYR A 370 11.23 6.24 -11.97
CA TYR A 370 12.12 6.74 -10.92
C TYR A 370 11.68 6.27 -9.53
N ALA A 371 10.41 6.46 -9.15
CA ALA A 371 9.92 6.08 -7.83
C ALA A 371 10.17 4.60 -7.49
N ARG A 372 10.08 3.71 -8.49
CA ARG A 372 10.34 2.27 -8.34
C ARG A 372 11.83 1.89 -8.40
N SER A 373 12.69 2.77 -8.91
CA SER A 373 14.10 2.46 -9.15
C SER A 373 14.93 2.50 -7.88
N THR A 374 15.98 1.68 -7.79
CA THR A 374 16.92 1.68 -6.65
C THR A 374 17.49 3.08 -6.36
N ARG A 375 17.60 3.94 -7.38
CA ARG A 375 18.09 5.32 -7.23
C ARG A 375 17.18 6.23 -6.42
N ALA A 376 15.93 5.83 -6.18
CA ALA A 376 14.96 6.63 -5.43
C ALA A 376 14.96 6.30 -3.92
N HIS A 377 15.69 5.29 -3.50
CA HIS A 377 15.61 4.70 -2.15
C HIS A 377 16.90 4.89 -1.33
N ASN A 378 16.78 4.82 -0.01
CA ASN A 378 17.89 4.97 0.96
C ASN A 378 18.74 3.70 1.00
N THR A 379 19.39 3.36 -0.11
CA THR A 379 20.17 2.14 -0.30
C THR A 379 21.35 2.38 -1.26
N VAL A 380 22.01 1.34 -1.70
CA VAL A 380 23.16 1.39 -2.61
C VAL A 380 22.75 0.91 -4.00
N THR A 381 23.08 1.71 -5.02
CA THR A 381 23.06 1.25 -6.43
C THR A 381 24.40 0.62 -6.78
N VAL A 382 24.37 -0.53 -7.44
CA VAL A 382 25.56 -1.33 -7.78
C VAL A 382 25.71 -1.45 -9.30
N GLY A 383 26.85 -1.03 -9.83
CA GLY A 383 27.17 -1.04 -11.25
C GLY A 383 26.84 0.29 -11.95
N GLU A 384 27.25 0.36 -13.22
CA GLU A 384 26.97 1.48 -14.12
C GLU A 384 25.70 1.23 -14.95
N GLY A 385 25.13 2.26 -15.55
CA GLY A 385 23.96 2.18 -16.41
C GLY A 385 22.63 2.10 -15.64
N ASP A 386 21.94 0.99 -15.66
CA ASP A 386 20.70 0.75 -14.92
C ASP A 386 20.96 -0.13 -13.69
N PRO A 387 21.29 0.47 -12.54
CA PRO A 387 21.68 -0.24 -11.33
C PRO A 387 20.48 -0.76 -10.52
N ASN A 388 19.33 -0.99 -11.15
CA ASN A 388 18.15 -1.48 -10.43
C ASN A 388 18.35 -2.91 -9.91
N GLN A 389 17.98 -3.11 -8.67
CA GLN A 389 18.01 -4.44 -8.04
C GLN A 389 17.04 -5.42 -8.71
N HIS A 390 15.89 -4.93 -9.18
CA HIS A 390 14.88 -5.70 -9.93
C HIS A 390 14.78 -5.22 -11.39
N GLU A 391 14.39 -6.12 -12.29
CA GLU A 391 14.00 -5.75 -13.66
C GLU A 391 12.57 -5.22 -13.66
N LEU A 392 12.43 -3.92 -13.51
CA LEU A 392 11.13 -3.21 -13.46
C LEU A 392 10.69 -2.78 -14.85
N TRP A 393 9.40 -2.95 -15.17
CA TRP A 393 8.85 -2.52 -16.45
C TRP A 393 7.32 -2.35 -16.41
N ALA A 394 6.76 -1.64 -17.41
CA ALA A 394 5.33 -1.42 -17.60
C ALA A 394 4.58 -1.03 -16.33
N SER A 395 5.15 -0.14 -15.52
CA SER A 395 4.56 0.41 -14.29
C SER A 395 4.31 -0.60 -13.15
N HIS A 396 3.94 -1.86 -13.46
CA HIS A 396 3.52 -2.87 -12.47
C HIS A 396 4.22 -4.23 -12.64
N ARG A 397 5.17 -4.37 -13.56
CA ARG A 397 5.80 -5.65 -13.86
C ARG A 397 7.19 -5.76 -13.26
N VAL A 398 7.55 -6.97 -12.87
CA VAL A 398 8.89 -7.35 -12.43
C VAL A 398 9.29 -8.64 -13.13
N GLY A 399 10.35 -8.58 -13.90
CA GLY A 399 10.97 -9.73 -14.56
C GLY A 399 12.04 -10.37 -13.67
N GLY A 400 13.31 -10.05 -13.93
CA GLY A 400 14.43 -10.47 -13.10
C GLY A 400 14.37 -9.86 -11.69
N ARG A 401 14.76 -10.64 -10.68
CA ARG A 401 14.55 -10.31 -9.27
C ARG A 401 15.83 -10.34 -8.48
N ALA A 402 15.99 -9.38 -7.59
CA ALA A 402 17.02 -9.41 -6.58
C ALA A 402 16.82 -10.59 -5.61
N ARG A 403 17.91 -11.03 -5.01
CA ARG A 403 17.92 -12.05 -3.97
C ARG A 403 18.52 -11.45 -2.70
N THR A 404 17.80 -11.57 -1.61
CA THR A 404 18.29 -11.21 -0.28
C THR A 404 18.74 -12.45 0.46
N SER A 405 19.89 -12.37 1.11
CA SER A 405 20.50 -13.46 1.88
C SER A 405 21.21 -12.92 3.13
N ASP A 406 21.75 -13.83 3.91
CA ASP A 406 22.61 -13.54 5.07
C ASP A 406 21.94 -12.58 6.08
N LEU A 407 20.60 -12.73 6.24
CA LEU A 407 19.86 -11.96 7.21
C LEU A 407 20.24 -12.38 8.63
N SER A 408 20.80 -11.44 9.37
CA SER A 408 21.12 -11.55 10.79
C SER A 408 20.55 -10.36 11.55
N HIS A 409 20.03 -10.58 12.72
CA HIS A 409 19.50 -9.54 13.58
C HIS A 409 19.67 -9.86 15.06
N GLY A 410 19.81 -8.83 15.87
CA GLY A 410 19.95 -8.89 17.33
C GLY A 410 19.39 -7.63 17.99
N PRO A 411 19.62 -7.50 19.29
CA PRO A 411 19.15 -6.33 20.05
C PRO A 411 19.83 -5.03 19.62
N ASP A 412 21.02 -5.10 19.05
CA ASP A 412 21.91 -3.99 18.74
C ASP A 412 22.39 -3.96 17.29
N HIS A 413 21.96 -4.91 16.46
CA HIS A 413 22.37 -4.97 15.06
C HIS A 413 21.30 -5.56 14.13
N LEU A 414 21.43 -5.18 12.85
CA LEU A 414 20.72 -5.76 11.70
C LEU A 414 21.71 -5.87 10.55
N GLU A 415 21.71 -6.98 9.83
CA GLU A 415 22.59 -7.20 8.69
C GLU A 415 21.90 -8.04 7.64
N ALA A 416 22.06 -7.68 6.36
CA ALA A 416 21.67 -8.51 5.23
C ALA A 416 22.49 -8.16 3.99
N ARG A 417 22.36 -9.04 2.98
CA ARG A 417 23.00 -8.91 1.67
C ARG A 417 21.96 -9.00 0.57
N VAL A 418 22.09 -8.17 -0.46
CA VAL A 418 21.24 -8.22 -1.66
C VAL A 418 22.08 -8.33 -2.92
N LEU A 419 21.70 -9.28 -3.79
CA LEU A 419 22.24 -9.43 -5.13
C LEU A 419 21.15 -9.02 -6.13
N GLY A 420 21.38 -7.95 -6.88
CA GLY A 420 20.50 -7.52 -7.96
C GLY A 420 20.48 -8.51 -9.12
N TYR A 421 19.43 -8.48 -9.94
CA TYR A 421 19.24 -9.47 -10.99
C TYR A 421 20.33 -9.46 -12.09
N ARG A 422 21.03 -8.33 -12.26
CA ARG A 422 22.17 -8.16 -13.19
C ARG A 422 23.42 -7.61 -12.52
N ALA A 423 23.41 -7.47 -11.20
CA ALA A 423 24.56 -6.90 -10.50
C ALA A 423 25.77 -7.83 -10.59
N ALA A 424 26.92 -7.24 -10.91
CA ALA A 424 28.20 -7.94 -10.84
C ALA A 424 28.69 -8.14 -9.40
N GLY A 425 28.17 -7.36 -8.44
CA GLY A 425 28.48 -7.45 -7.00
C GLY A 425 27.22 -7.44 -6.15
N ALA A 426 27.32 -8.02 -4.97
CA ALA A 426 26.27 -8.01 -3.96
C ALA A 426 26.50 -6.86 -2.98
N HIS A 427 25.46 -6.11 -2.69
CA HIS A 427 25.47 -5.08 -1.65
C HIS A 427 25.18 -5.74 -0.30
N ARG A 428 26.04 -5.50 0.67
CA ARG A 428 25.85 -5.86 2.08
C ARG A 428 25.69 -4.61 2.90
N ARG A 429 24.65 -4.54 3.73
CA ARG A 429 24.43 -3.48 4.71
C ARG A 429 24.42 -4.09 6.11
N ARG A 430 25.25 -3.51 6.97
CA ARG A 430 25.21 -3.75 8.41
C ARG A 430 24.80 -2.46 9.11
N LEU A 431 23.82 -2.58 9.99
CA LEU A 431 23.34 -1.52 10.86
C LEU A 431 23.59 -1.94 12.29
N HIS A 432 24.22 -1.09 13.06
CA HIS A 432 24.35 -1.31 14.51
C HIS A 432 24.24 0.00 15.27
N TRP A 433 23.76 -0.05 16.49
CA TRP A 433 23.49 1.12 17.29
C TRP A 433 23.93 0.94 18.72
N ASP A 434 24.31 2.05 19.35
CA ASP A 434 24.56 2.17 20.76
C ASP A 434 23.92 3.48 21.27
N GLY A 435 22.98 3.38 22.20
CA GLY A 435 22.37 4.56 22.82
C GLY A 435 21.94 5.62 21.80
N GLU A 436 22.81 6.58 21.48
CA GLU A 436 22.50 7.75 20.66
C GLU A 436 23.02 7.67 19.20
N ARG A 437 23.73 6.63 18.83
CA ARG A 437 24.37 6.51 17.52
C ARG A 437 23.80 5.35 16.73
N LEU A 438 23.58 5.60 15.43
CA LEU A 438 23.41 4.55 14.42
C LEU A 438 24.65 4.53 13.54
N ILE A 439 25.21 3.36 13.34
CA ILE A 439 26.28 3.12 12.37
C ILE A 439 25.71 2.29 11.23
N CYS A 440 25.87 2.79 10.01
CA CYS A 440 25.49 2.11 8.77
C CYS A 440 26.77 1.82 7.97
N GLU A 441 27.04 0.56 7.72
CA GLU A 441 28.17 0.10 6.93
C GLU A 441 27.68 -0.58 5.66
N ASP A 442 28.08 -0.03 4.51
CA ASP A 442 27.77 -0.54 3.18
C ASP A 442 29.02 -1.08 2.51
N SER A 443 28.97 -2.31 2.00
CA SER A 443 30.02 -2.89 1.18
C SER A 443 29.45 -3.58 -0.07
N VAL A 444 30.27 -3.70 -1.12
CA VAL A 444 29.90 -4.39 -2.37
C VAL A 444 30.99 -5.38 -2.73
N GLU A 445 30.62 -6.65 -2.88
CA GLU A 445 31.55 -7.77 -3.10
C GLU A 445 31.08 -8.65 -4.28
N PRO A 446 31.95 -8.92 -5.29
CA PRO A 446 33.23 -8.24 -5.53
C PRO A 446 33.02 -6.76 -5.76
N HIS A 447 34.04 -5.95 -5.48
CA HIS A 447 33.94 -4.51 -5.62
C HIS A 447 33.72 -4.11 -7.08
N VAL A 448 32.67 -3.32 -7.29
CA VAL A 448 32.33 -2.63 -8.53
C VAL A 448 31.86 -1.22 -8.20
N ALA A 449 31.80 -0.33 -9.18
CA ALA A 449 31.26 1.03 -8.97
C ALA A 449 29.89 0.97 -8.28
N ALA A 450 29.78 1.66 -7.15
CA ALA A 450 28.57 1.67 -6.35
C ALA A 450 28.36 3.03 -5.68
N THR A 451 27.10 3.41 -5.49
CA THR A 451 26.75 4.71 -4.89
C THR A 451 25.68 4.52 -3.82
N MET A 452 26.00 4.89 -2.59
CA MET A 452 25.07 5.03 -1.49
C MET A 452 24.24 6.32 -1.64
N ARG A 453 22.95 6.24 -1.33
CA ARG A 453 22.04 7.39 -1.31
C ARG A 453 21.23 7.45 -0.03
N LEU A 454 21.06 8.67 0.47
CA LEU A 454 20.16 9.02 1.56
C LEU A 454 19.29 10.20 1.12
N PHE A 455 18.01 10.13 1.45
CA PHE A 455 17.05 11.18 1.11
C PHE A 455 16.52 11.83 2.38
N VAL A 456 16.74 13.13 2.48
CA VAL A 456 16.33 13.95 3.61
C VAL A 456 15.15 14.83 3.18
N PRO A 457 14.07 14.95 3.98
CA PRO A 457 12.97 15.86 3.66
C PRO A 457 13.47 17.29 3.46
N GLN A 458 12.85 18.04 2.56
CA GLN A 458 13.22 19.44 2.35
C GLN A 458 12.99 20.31 3.61
N SER A 459 12.08 19.87 4.49
CA SER A 459 11.84 20.49 5.79
C SER A 459 13.02 20.40 6.77
N CYS A 460 13.97 19.48 6.53
CA CYS A 460 15.20 19.39 7.30
C CYS A 460 16.27 20.30 6.66
N ALA A 461 16.79 21.23 7.44
CA ALA A 461 17.96 22.02 7.02
C ALA A 461 19.20 21.14 7.07
N MET A 462 20.00 21.14 5.99
CA MET A 462 21.23 20.34 5.89
C MET A 462 22.39 21.23 5.41
N ILE A 463 23.50 21.20 6.12
CA ILE A 463 24.72 21.95 5.79
C ILE A 463 25.92 21.02 5.88
N LEU A 464 26.76 21.00 4.83
CA LEU A 464 28.02 20.28 4.83
C LEU A 464 29.14 21.21 5.35
N ARG A 465 29.81 20.82 6.42
CA ARG A 465 30.97 21.52 6.99
C ARG A 465 32.02 20.48 7.40
N ASP A 466 33.26 20.70 7.07
CA ASP A 466 34.39 19.83 7.45
C ASP A 466 34.12 18.32 7.17
N ASN A 467 33.52 18.07 5.99
CA ASN A 467 33.11 16.71 5.55
C ASN A 467 32.00 16.04 6.39
N VAL A 468 31.33 16.81 7.26
CA VAL A 468 30.22 16.35 8.11
C VAL A 468 28.93 17.05 7.69
N TRP A 469 27.87 16.27 7.51
CA TRP A 469 26.52 16.81 7.32
C TRP A 469 25.91 17.15 8.67
N HIS A 470 25.59 18.42 8.90
CA HIS A 470 24.82 18.91 10.04
C HIS A 470 23.38 19.10 9.62
N GLY A 471 22.48 18.39 10.29
CA GLY A 471 21.05 18.40 10.05
C GLY A 471 20.28 19.07 11.18
N ARG A 472 19.18 19.73 10.82
CA ARG A 472 18.18 20.23 11.77
C ARG A 472 16.78 19.90 11.25
N SER A 473 16.00 19.15 12.03
CA SER A 473 14.63 18.80 11.69
C SER A 473 13.69 20.00 11.75
N ALA A 474 12.46 19.85 11.29
CA ALA A 474 11.44 20.92 11.33
C ALA A 474 11.15 21.39 12.76
N GLY A 475 11.11 20.48 13.74
CA GLY A 475 10.95 20.78 15.17
C GLY A 475 12.22 21.27 15.87
N GLY A 476 13.33 21.38 15.13
CA GLY A 476 14.56 21.97 15.65
C GLY A 476 15.57 20.97 16.18
N HIS A 477 15.29 19.67 16.19
CA HIS A 477 16.22 18.64 16.64
C HIS A 477 17.44 18.56 15.73
N ARG A 478 18.62 18.55 16.35
CA ARG A 478 19.89 18.56 15.63
C ARG A 478 20.49 17.17 15.54
N PHE A 479 21.12 16.89 14.40
CA PHE A 479 21.86 15.64 14.17
C PHE A 479 23.00 15.87 13.20
N ARG A 480 23.93 14.91 13.18
CA ARG A 480 25.00 14.89 12.19
C ARG A 480 25.12 13.53 11.52
N ILE A 481 25.59 13.56 10.27
CA ILE A 481 25.96 12.37 9.50
C ILE A 481 27.44 12.50 9.16
N THR A 482 28.26 11.59 9.67
CA THR A 482 29.69 11.56 9.42
C THR A 482 30.04 10.38 8.52
N ALA A 483 31.05 10.55 7.69
CA ALA A 483 31.67 9.52 6.88
C ALA A 483 33.20 9.60 7.04
N PRO A 484 33.99 8.65 6.52
CA PRO A 484 35.44 8.75 6.48
C PRO A 484 35.90 10.07 5.86
N TYR A 485 36.97 10.66 6.40
CA TYR A 485 37.52 11.92 5.89
C TYR A 485 37.83 11.81 4.39
N GLY A 486 37.52 12.87 3.63
CA GLY A 486 37.70 12.91 2.18
C GLY A 486 36.60 12.22 1.37
N THR A 487 35.48 11.77 1.99
CA THR A 487 34.34 11.25 1.26
C THR A 487 33.80 12.28 0.26
N PRO A 488 33.74 11.99 -1.05
CA PRO A 488 33.29 12.94 -2.05
C PRO A 488 31.76 12.98 -2.09
N TRP A 489 31.18 13.84 -1.26
CA TRP A 489 29.75 14.01 -1.16
C TRP A 489 29.13 14.68 -2.38
N LEU A 490 28.02 14.14 -2.86
CA LEU A 490 27.14 14.76 -3.83
C LEU A 490 25.82 15.13 -3.15
N CYS A 491 25.24 16.27 -3.53
CA CYS A 491 23.97 16.71 -3.01
C CYS A 491 23.12 17.32 -4.13
N SER A 492 21.88 16.87 -4.26
CA SER A 492 20.96 17.36 -5.27
C SER A 492 19.51 17.34 -4.79
N PRO A 493 18.67 18.30 -5.23
CA PRO A 493 17.23 18.18 -5.04
C PRO A 493 16.69 17.01 -5.86
N THR A 494 15.72 16.30 -5.32
CA THR A 494 15.07 15.16 -5.98
C THR A 494 13.57 15.13 -5.67
N PRO A 495 12.74 14.59 -6.58
CA PRO A 495 11.34 14.38 -6.27
C PRO A 495 11.17 13.27 -5.23
N GLY A 496 10.10 13.36 -4.49
CA GLY A 496 9.47 12.34 -3.68
C GLY A 496 7.99 12.66 -3.62
N TRP A 497 7.21 11.76 -3.08
CA TRP A 497 5.76 11.91 -3.03
C TRP A 497 5.25 11.52 -1.64
N SER A 498 4.43 12.39 -1.07
CA SER A 498 3.70 12.05 0.16
C SER A 498 2.45 11.23 -0.13
N ALA A 499 1.83 11.44 -1.29
CA ALA A 499 0.65 10.74 -1.77
C ALA A 499 0.54 10.89 -3.29
N MET A 500 -0.45 10.23 -3.90
CA MET A 500 -0.74 10.35 -5.32
C MET A 500 -0.89 11.82 -5.73
N ASN A 501 -0.16 12.21 -6.78
CA ASN A 501 -0.11 13.58 -7.32
C ASN A 501 0.34 14.67 -6.33
N GLN A 502 0.93 14.30 -5.18
CA GLN A 502 1.41 15.23 -4.17
C GLN A 502 2.93 15.12 -4.03
N ILE A 503 3.63 16.01 -4.72
CA ILE A 503 5.08 16.07 -4.66
C ILE A 503 5.52 16.52 -3.26
N GLN A 504 6.45 15.78 -2.69
CA GLN A 504 7.18 16.13 -1.47
C GLN A 504 8.68 16.19 -1.80
N PRO A 505 9.23 17.37 -2.08
CA PRO A 505 10.61 17.50 -2.44
C PRO A 505 11.55 16.98 -1.35
N ARG A 506 12.62 16.32 -1.79
CA ARG A 506 13.67 15.75 -0.93
C ARG A 506 15.02 16.25 -1.40
N ARG A 507 16.00 16.11 -0.55
CA ARG A 507 17.42 16.29 -0.87
C ARG A 507 18.09 14.92 -0.87
N CYS A 508 18.72 14.55 -1.99
CA CYS A 508 19.59 13.39 -2.08
C CYS A 508 20.99 13.76 -1.60
N ILE A 509 21.50 13.05 -0.62
CA ILE A 509 22.90 13.05 -0.21
C ILE A 509 23.48 11.72 -0.68
N ALA A 510 24.53 11.75 -1.48
CA ALA A 510 25.11 10.55 -2.06
C ALA A 510 26.64 10.52 -1.92
N ALA A 511 27.19 9.32 -1.82
CA ALA A 511 28.63 9.10 -1.80
C ALA A 511 28.97 7.77 -2.50
N PRO A 512 30.11 7.65 -3.19
CA PRO A 512 30.59 6.38 -3.69
C PRO A 512 30.90 5.41 -2.53
N VAL A 513 30.70 4.12 -2.76
CA VAL A 513 31.12 3.07 -1.84
C VAL A 513 32.52 2.60 -2.27
N PRO A 514 33.58 2.91 -1.51
CA PRO A 514 34.94 2.51 -1.87
C PRO A 514 35.19 1.00 -1.68
N PRO A 515 36.33 0.45 -2.18
CA PRO A 515 36.67 -0.97 -2.04
C PRO A 515 36.64 -1.51 -0.60
N GLY A 516 36.92 -0.68 0.40
CA GLY A 516 36.86 -1.07 1.83
C GLY A 516 35.48 -0.93 2.47
N GLY A 517 34.47 -0.53 1.68
CA GLY A 517 33.14 -0.18 2.18
C GLY A 517 33.02 1.27 2.64
N LEU A 518 31.80 1.74 2.83
CA LEU A 518 31.45 3.07 3.33
C LEU A 518 30.80 2.93 4.71
N ARG A 519 31.36 3.62 5.69
CA ARG A 519 30.80 3.67 7.05
C ARG A 519 30.21 5.05 7.32
N LEU A 520 28.92 5.11 7.62
CA LEU A 520 28.23 6.32 8.05
C LEU A 520 27.90 6.21 9.54
N GLU A 521 28.02 7.31 10.25
CA GLU A 521 27.54 7.44 11.62
C GLU A 521 26.48 8.55 11.69
N PHE A 522 25.31 8.22 12.20
CA PHE A 522 24.23 9.16 12.53
C PHE A 522 24.28 9.39 14.04
N ARG A 523 24.33 10.64 14.45
CA ARG A 523 24.35 11.01 15.86
C ARG A 523 23.39 12.16 16.14
N ALA A 524 22.56 12.02 17.16
CA ALA A 524 21.78 13.11 17.70
C ALA A 524 22.71 14.09 18.42
N GLU A 525 22.40 15.38 18.34
CA GLU A 525 23.13 16.43 19.06
C GLU A 525 22.21 17.03 20.12
N PRO A 526 22.75 17.50 21.24
CA PRO A 526 21.95 18.23 22.23
C PRO A 526 21.24 19.43 21.58
N THR A 527 20.00 19.66 21.99
CA THR A 527 19.17 20.81 21.55
C THR A 527 19.75 22.14 22.01
#